data_81732ddb7137bc1d79bf447f4274e66a
#
_entry.id   81732ddb7137bc1d79bf447f4274e66a
#
_cell.length_a   1.000
_cell.length_b   1.000
_cell.length_c   1.000
_cell.angle_alpha   90.00
_cell.angle_beta   90.00
_cell.angle_gamma   90.00
#
_symmetry.space_group_name_H-M   'P 1'
#
loop_
_entity.id
_entity.type
_entity.pdbx_description
1 polymer ?
#
loop_
_entity_poly.entity_id
_entity_poly.type
_entity_poly.pdbx_seq_one_letter_code
_entity_poly.pdbx_strand_id
1 'polypeptide(L)'
;MDTLLFADFQQQSQQRIDQHLNAILPIADQGGTTLFEAIRYSLFNGGKRIRPLLAYAAANAVGKINPSTDRVAAALEMIHAYSLIHDDLPAMDNDDLRRGKPTCHIAFDEATAILAGDGLQTLAFEQLLEAPQLPPQTTLRLLAMLTKAAGINGMVYGQAIDMAAVNQTLTLLQLEHMHRHKTGAMISASVIMGGMTAGASEEQLGALKDYGEAIGLAFQVQDDILDGTTDTAVLGKQQGSDQARNKPTYLSLLGIDGARQKAAELHGKSLSALASFDERADQLRAIANYIVKREY
;
A
#
# COMPACT_ATOMS: atom_id res chain seq x y z
N MET A 1 -22.62 9.39 -4.60
CA MET A 1 -21.38 9.72 -5.34
C MET A 1 -21.36 8.93 -6.61
N ASP A 2 -21.13 9.57 -7.73
CA ASP A 2 -21.20 8.94 -9.04
C ASP A 2 -19.99 8.01 -9.21
N THR A 3 -20.23 6.72 -9.49
CA THR A 3 -19.20 5.69 -9.69
C THR A 3 -18.24 6.07 -10.84
N LEU A 4 -18.74 6.82 -11.83
CA LEU A 4 -17.95 7.35 -12.93
C LEU A 4 -16.88 8.34 -12.45
N LEU A 5 -17.23 9.26 -11.53
CA LEU A 5 -16.28 10.23 -10.97
C LEU A 5 -15.14 9.59 -10.20
N PHE A 6 -15.40 8.47 -9.51
CA PHE A 6 -14.35 7.73 -8.80
C PHE A 6 -13.43 6.96 -9.77
N ALA A 7 -14.01 6.30 -10.78
CA ALA A 7 -13.23 5.58 -11.80
C ALA A 7 -12.28 6.52 -12.57
N ASP A 8 -12.76 7.73 -12.92
CA ASP A 8 -11.96 8.75 -13.57
C ASP A 8 -10.81 9.23 -12.67
N PHE A 9 -11.08 9.49 -11.39
CA PHE A 9 -10.03 9.86 -10.43
C PHE A 9 -8.98 8.75 -10.24
N GLN A 10 -9.42 7.50 -10.17
CA GLN A 10 -8.53 6.34 -10.07
C GLN A 10 -7.63 6.24 -11.30
N GLN A 11 -8.20 6.34 -12.50
CA GLN A 11 -7.45 6.28 -13.76
C GLN A 11 -6.46 7.44 -13.89
N GLN A 12 -6.87 8.66 -13.59
CA GLN A 12 -6.00 9.84 -13.63
C GLN A 12 -4.85 9.73 -12.62
N SER A 13 -5.15 9.25 -11.40
CA SER A 13 -4.13 9.04 -10.36
C SER A 13 -3.12 7.99 -10.78
N GLN A 14 -3.57 6.88 -11.38
CA GLN A 14 -2.70 5.83 -11.88
C GLN A 14 -1.81 6.34 -13.03
N GLN A 15 -2.39 7.03 -14.01
CA GLN A 15 -1.62 7.62 -15.10
C GLN A 15 -0.58 8.63 -14.59
N ARG A 16 -0.96 9.47 -13.65
CA ARG A 16 -0.09 10.48 -13.04
C ARG A 16 1.12 9.86 -12.34
N ILE A 17 0.90 8.85 -11.50
CA ILE A 17 2.01 8.19 -10.81
C ILE A 17 2.89 7.40 -11.77
N ASP A 18 2.33 6.68 -12.75
CA ASP A 18 3.11 5.92 -13.71
C ASP A 18 3.95 6.84 -14.61
N GLN A 19 3.43 8.00 -15.02
CA GLN A 19 4.20 9.04 -15.73
C GLN A 19 5.34 9.58 -14.86
N HIS A 20 5.07 9.89 -13.59
CA HIS A 20 6.08 10.40 -12.67
C HIS A 20 7.18 9.37 -12.42
N LEU A 21 6.84 8.13 -12.10
CA LEU A 21 7.79 7.03 -11.92
C LEU A 21 8.64 6.82 -13.19
N ASN A 22 8.02 6.86 -14.36
CA ASN A 22 8.75 6.70 -15.61
C ASN A 22 9.77 7.83 -15.87
N ALA A 23 9.46 9.05 -15.43
CA ALA A 23 10.33 10.22 -15.62
C ALA A 23 11.54 10.23 -14.67
N ILE A 24 11.40 9.68 -13.44
CA ILE A 24 12.47 9.72 -12.43
C ILE A 24 13.35 8.48 -12.41
N LEU A 25 12.89 7.36 -12.98
CA LEU A 25 13.67 6.13 -13.00
C LEU A 25 14.70 6.16 -14.14
N PRO A 26 15.94 5.66 -13.90
CA PRO A 26 16.93 5.51 -14.94
C PRO A 26 16.37 4.68 -16.10
N ILE A 27 16.78 5.04 -17.33
CA ILE A 27 16.49 4.24 -18.50
C ILE A 27 17.39 3.00 -18.42
N ALA A 28 16.81 1.81 -18.60
CA ALA A 28 17.55 0.56 -18.74
C ALA A 28 18.66 0.78 -19.77
N ASP A 29 19.86 0.27 -19.50
CA ASP A 29 20.99 0.19 -20.45
C ASP A 29 22.16 1.18 -20.32
N GLN A 30 22.20 2.02 -19.30
CA GLN A 30 23.42 2.79 -19.06
C GLN A 30 24.39 1.98 -18.18
N GLY A 31 25.19 1.12 -18.79
CA GLY A 31 26.28 0.44 -18.09
C GLY A 31 26.20 -1.09 -18.03
N GLY A 32 25.30 -1.73 -18.77
CA GLY A 32 25.27 -3.20 -18.92
C GLY A 32 24.82 -3.96 -17.66
N THR A 33 24.04 -3.34 -16.76
CA THR A 33 23.47 -4.01 -15.59
C THR A 33 21.98 -4.28 -15.79
N THR A 34 21.49 -5.41 -15.30
CA THR A 34 20.07 -5.76 -15.29
C THR A 34 19.31 -5.08 -14.15
N LEU A 35 20.00 -4.34 -13.25
CA LEU A 35 19.38 -3.72 -12.06
C LEU A 35 18.26 -2.75 -12.42
N PHE A 36 18.48 -1.83 -13.36
CA PHE A 36 17.47 -0.84 -13.73
C PHE A 36 16.29 -1.48 -14.46
N GLU A 37 16.54 -2.54 -15.24
CA GLU A 37 15.48 -3.34 -15.87
C GLU A 37 14.62 -4.03 -14.81
N ALA A 38 15.23 -4.65 -13.81
CA ALA A 38 14.54 -5.33 -12.70
C ALA A 38 13.70 -4.36 -11.86
N ILE A 39 14.24 -3.16 -11.56
CA ILE A 39 13.50 -2.09 -10.88
C ILE A 39 12.27 -1.67 -11.69
N ARG A 40 12.45 -1.37 -12.98
CA ARG A 40 11.36 -0.98 -13.87
C ARG A 40 10.34 -2.11 -14.04
N TYR A 41 10.80 -3.33 -14.26
CA TYR A 41 9.96 -4.52 -14.36
C TYR A 41 9.04 -4.65 -13.14
N SER A 42 9.61 -4.55 -11.95
CA SER A 42 8.86 -4.71 -10.70
C SER A 42 7.87 -3.57 -10.44
N LEU A 43 8.24 -2.32 -10.73
CA LEU A 43 7.36 -1.16 -10.57
C LEU A 43 6.22 -1.14 -11.60
N PHE A 44 6.49 -1.53 -12.86
CA PHE A 44 5.48 -1.47 -13.93
C PHE A 44 4.78 -2.82 -14.21
N ASN A 45 4.92 -3.79 -13.31
CA ASN A 45 4.24 -5.08 -13.38
C ASN A 45 2.73 -5.00 -13.05
N GLY A 46 2.09 -3.87 -13.26
CA GLY A 46 0.68 -3.65 -12.94
C GLY A 46 0.46 -3.31 -11.47
N GLY A 47 -0.80 -3.35 -11.05
CA GLY A 47 -1.23 -3.06 -9.66
C GLY A 47 -2.23 -1.93 -9.58
N LYS A 48 -3.04 -1.96 -8.52
CA LYS A 48 -4.13 -0.99 -8.30
C LYS A 48 -3.64 0.39 -7.83
N ARG A 49 -2.35 0.58 -7.55
CA ARG A 49 -1.73 1.83 -7.08
C ARG A 49 -2.48 2.45 -5.88
N ILE A 50 -2.92 1.62 -4.94
CA ILE A 50 -3.78 2.07 -3.81
C ILE A 50 -3.08 3.11 -2.94
N ARG A 51 -1.76 2.94 -2.66
CA ARG A 51 -1.01 3.89 -1.83
C ARG A 51 -0.86 5.27 -2.49
N PRO A 52 -0.45 5.38 -3.75
CA PRO A 52 -0.53 6.62 -4.52
C PRO A 52 -1.93 7.23 -4.57
N LEU A 53 -2.96 6.42 -4.83
CA LEU A 53 -4.35 6.85 -4.90
C LEU A 53 -4.80 7.49 -3.57
N LEU A 54 -4.46 6.87 -2.44
CA LEU A 54 -4.75 7.40 -1.11
C LEU A 54 -4.00 8.72 -0.85
N ALA A 55 -2.73 8.82 -1.25
CA ALA A 55 -1.97 10.06 -1.09
C ALA A 55 -2.57 11.21 -1.91
N TYR A 56 -2.96 10.96 -3.14
CA TYR A 56 -3.64 11.96 -3.99
C TYR A 56 -5.01 12.35 -3.44
N ALA A 57 -5.81 11.38 -2.99
CA ALA A 57 -7.12 11.65 -2.41
C ALA A 57 -7.02 12.49 -1.12
N ALA A 58 -6.03 12.19 -0.26
CA ALA A 58 -5.80 12.94 0.96
C ALA A 58 -5.29 14.37 0.67
N ALA A 59 -4.39 14.55 -0.30
CA ALA A 59 -3.98 15.87 -0.73
C ALA A 59 -5.15 16.69 -1.27
N ASN A 60 -6.03 16.07 -2.07
CA ASN A 60 -7.24 16.70 -2.59
C ASN A 60 -8.24 17.08 -1.49
N ALA A 61 -8.37 16.25 -0.45
CA ALA A 61 -9.27 16.53 0.68
C ALA A 61 -8.85 17.76 1.51
N VAL A 62 -7.56 18.06 1.53
CA VAL A 62 -6.99 19.18 2.28
C VAL A 62 -6.86 20.44 1.40
N GLY A 63 -6.35 20.26 0.18
CA GLY A 63 -6.02 21.37 -0.71
C GLY A 63 -5.92 20.95 -2.18
N LYS A 64 -4.71 20.99 -2.74
CA LYS A 64 -4.46 20.62 -4.14
C LYS A 64 -3.33 19.60 -4.23
N ILE A 65 -3.50 18.65 -5.14
CA ILE A 65 -2.42 17.77 -5.57
C ILE A 65 -1.33 18.63 -6.24
N ASN A 66 -0.09 18.43 -5.84
CA ASN A 66 1.05 19.22 -6.31
C ASN A 66 2.28 18.32 -6.57
N PRO A 67 3.38 18.83 -7.15
CA PRO A 67 4.57 18.01 -7.45
C PRO A 67 5.19 17.31 -6.22
N SER A 68 5.05 17.85 -5.01
CA SER A 68 5.50 17.15 -3.81
C SER A 68 4.61 15.97 -3.46
N THR A 69 3.32 16.03 -3.81
CA THR A 69 2.42 14.87 -3.68
C THR A 69 2.84 13.74 -4.61
N ASP A 70 3.33 14.05 -5.83
CA ASP A 70 3.86 13.05 -6.76
C ASP A 70 5.09 12.34 -6.18
N ARG A 71 6.02 13.10 -5.57
CA ARG A 71 7.20 12.54 -4.90
C ARG A 71 6.83 11.63 -3.73
N VAL A 72 5.87 12.04 -2.91
CA VAL A 72 5.34 11.22 -1.80
C VAL A 72 4.68 9.95 -2.36
N ALA A 73 3.84 10.06 -3.37
CA ALA A 73 3.17 8.92 -4.00
C ALA A 73 4.19 7.92 -4.59
N ALA A 74 5.26 8.42 -5.24
CA ALA A 74 6.34 7.61 -5.76
C ALA A 74 7.12 6.90 -4.65
N ALA A 75 7.49 7.61 -3.58
CA ALA A 75 8.18 7.02 -2.44
C ALA A 75 7.39 5.87 -1.81
N LEU A 76 6.08 6.07 -1.60
CA LEU A 76 5.20 5.04 -1.06
C LEU A 76 5.09 3.81 -1.96
N GLU A 77 5.01 4.00 -3.28
CA GLU A 77 4.93 2.89 -4.23
C GLU A 77 6.28 2.16 -4.37
N MET A 78 7.41 2.87 -4.30
CA MET A 78 8.74 2.26 -4.26
C MET A 78 8.94 1.37 -3.03
N ILE A 79 8.53 1.85 -1.83
CA ILE A 79 8.54 1.03 -0.61
C ILE A 79 7.65 -0.20 -0.79
N HIS A 80 6.47 -0.05 -1.38
CA HIS A 80 5.60 -1.17 -1.65
C HIS A 80 6.22 -2.16 -2.66
N ALA A 81 6.83 -1.67 -3.73
CA ALA A 81 7.43 -2.54 -4.74
C ALA A 81 8.62 -3.33 -4.16
N TYR A 82 9.52 -2.67 -3.39
CA TYR A 82 10.61 -3.39 -2.76
C TYR A 82 10.11 -4.48 -1.82
N SER A 83 9.07 -4.21 -1.03
CA SER A 83 8.53 -5.21 -0.12
C SER A 83 8.00 -6.44 -0.85
N LEU A 84 7.35 -6.24 -2.01
CA LEU A 84 6.88 -7.36 -2.83
C LEU A 84 8.05 -8.15 -3.46
N ILE A 85 9.10 -7.46 -3.94
CA ILE A 85 10.28 -8.12 -4.52
C ILE A 85 10.93 -9.03 -3.47
N HIS A 86 11.11 -8.53 -2.23
CA HIS A 86 11.75 -9.30 -1.17
C HIS A 86 10.83 -10.39 -0.62
N ASP A 87 9.52 -10.14 -0.49
CA ASP A 87 8.55 -11.15 -0.06
C ASP A 87 8.51 -12.36 -1.00
N ASP A 88 8.71 -12.15 -2.32
CA ASP A 88 8.69 -13.22 -3.31
C ASP A 88 9.95 -14.11 -3.31
N LEU A 89 11.05 -13.71 -2.65
CA LEU A 89 12.31 -14.46 -2.64
C LEU A 89 12.15 -15.86 -2.03
N PRO A 90 13.01 -16.84 -2.43
CA PRO A 90 12.97 -18.21 -1.88
C PRO A 90 13.13 -18.29 -0.36
N ALA A 91 13.83 -17.33 0.26
CA ALA A 91 13.99 -17.23 1.71
C ALA A 91 12.75 -16.69 2.45
N MET A 92 11.74 -16.22 1.72
CA MET A 92 10.51 -15.62 2.21
C MET A 92 9.30 -16.46 1.79
N ASP A 93 8.40 -15.90 0.96
CA ASP A 93 7.19 -16.60 0.52
C ASP A 93 7.45 -17.60 -0.64
N ASN A 94 8.61 -17.51 -1.31
CA ASN A 94 9.02 -18.37 -2.44
C ASN A 94 7.96 -18.42 -3.55
N ASP A 95 7.50 -17.26 -4.01
CA ASP A 95 6.47 -17.15 -5.03
C ASP A 95 7.07 -17.00 -6.43
N ASP A 96 6.73 -17.90 -7.35
CA ASP A 96 7.19 -17.85 -8.75
C ASP A 96 6.46 -16.79 -9.59
N LEU A 97 5.20 -16.48 -9.23
CA LEU A 97 4.32 -15.60 -9.98
C LEU A 97 3.71 -14.51 -9.11
N ARG A 98 3.66 -13.29 -9.65
CA ARG A 98 2.94 -12.16 -9.08
C ARG A 98 2.13 -11.45 -10.15
N ARG A 99 0.82 -11.32 -9.95
CA ARG A 99 -0.11 -10.72 -10.93
C ARG A 99 -0.05 -11.42 -12.29
N GLY A 100 0.15 -12.73 -12.30
CA GLY A 100 0.24 -13.55 -13.51
C GLY A 100 1.55 -13.45 -14.29
N LYS A 101 2.55 -12.73 -13.78
CA LYS A 101 3.89 -12.63 -14.37
C LYS A 101 4.95 -13.23 -13.44
N PRO A 102 6.10 -13.69 -13.95
CA PRO A 102 7.22 -14.13 -13.12
C PRO A 102 7.60 -13.07 -12.08
N THR A 103 7.94 -13.53 -10.86
CA THR A 103 8.50 -12.64 -9.84
C THR A 103 9.90 -12.17 -10.22
N CYS A 104 10.40 -11.13 -9.56
CA CYS A 104 11.66 -10.50 -9.95
C CYS A 104 12.83 -11.49 -9.95
N HIS A 105 12.94 -12.35 -8.94
CA HIS A 105 14.02 -13.34 -8.85
C HIS A 105 13.92 -14.46 -9.90
N ILE A 106 12.71 -14.76 -10.39
CA ILE A 106 12.52 -15.71 -11.50
C ILE A 106 12.80 -15.05 -12.87
N ALA A 107 12.42 -13.79 -13.04
CA ALA A 107 12.63 -13.06 -14.30
C ALA A 107 14.11 -12.67 -14.54
N PHE A 108 14.85 -12.45 -13.46
CA PHE A 108 16.27 -12.07 -13.48
C PHE A 108 17.10 -13.10 -12.72
N ASP A 109 17.38 -12.85 -11.44
CA ASP A 109 18.03 -13.74 -10.48
C ASP A 109 17.83 -13.20 -9.05
N GLU A 110 18.17 -14.00 -8.02
CA GLU A 110 18.00 -13.62 -6.62
C GLU A 110 18.84 -12.40 -6.23
N ALA A 111 20.09 -12.33 -6.66
CA ALA A 111 20.98 -11.21 -6.33
C ALA A 111 20.48 -9.90 -6.93
N THR A 112 20.04 -9.93 -8.19
CA THR A 112 19.41 -8.77 -8.86
C THR A 112 18.12 -8.35 -8.15
N ALA A 113 17.29 -9.30 -7.73
CA ALA A 113 16.05 -9.01 -6.98
C ALA A 113 16.34 -8.36 -5.62
N ILE A 114 17.33 -8.86 -4.86
CA ILE A 114 17.74 -8.25 -3.59
C ILE A 114 18.20 -6.80 -3.81
N LEU A 115 19.11 -6.59 -4.78
CA LEU A 115 19.64 -5.25 -5.07
C LEU A 115 18.56 -4.30 -5.62
N ALA A 116 17.60 -4.80 -6.38
CA ALA A 116 16.48 -4.00 -6.87
C ALA A 116 15.60 -3.51 -5.72
N GLY A 117 15.32 -4.39 -4.74
CA GLY A 117 14.61 -4.02 -3.53
C GLY A 117 15.35 -2.99 -2.69
N ASP A 118 16.65 -3.20 -2.43
CA ASP A 118 17.51 -2.27 -1.67
C ASP A 118 17.59 -0.90 -2.35
N GLY A 119 17.76 -0.90 -3.67
CA GLY A 119 17.78 0.32 -4.49
C GLY A 119 16.48 1.10 -4.42
N LEU A 120 15.33 0.42 -4.55
CA LEU A 120 14.01 1.04 -4.45
C LEU A 120 13.73 1.62 -3.06
N GLN A 121 14.13 0.91 -2.00
CA GLN A 121 13.99 1.42 -0.64
C GLN A 121 14.77 2.73 -0.46
N THR A 122 16.01 2.78 -0.92
CA THR A 122 16.85 3.99 -0.82
C THR A 122 16.29 5.12 -1.67
N LEU A 123 15.89 4.82 -2.91
CA LEU A 123 15.32 5.80 -3.85
C LEU A 123 14.02 6.43 -3.31
N ALA A 124 13.23 5.70 -2.53
CA ALA A 124 12.03 6.22 -1.89
C ALA A 124 12.33 7.41 -0.95
N PHE A 125 13.42 7.33 -0.18
CA PHE A 125 13.85 8.45 0.69
C PHE A 125 14.39 9.62 -0.13
N GLU A 126 15.13 9.35 -1.21
CA GLU A 126 15.60 10.38 -2.13
C GLU A 126 14.45 11.19 -2.74
N GLN A 127 13.34 10.51 -3.12
CA GLN A 127 12.15 11.20 -3.61
C GLN A 127 11.60 12.23 -2.62
N LEU A 128 11.62 11.94 -1.33
CA LEU A 128 11.15 12.89 -0.31
C LEU A 128 12.12 14.06 -0.10
N LEU A 129 13.41 13.82 -0.21
CA LEU A 129 14.43 14.88 -0.14
C LEU A 129 14.34 15.86 -1.33
N GLU A 130 13.96 15.36 -2.49
CA GLU A 130 13.78 16.16 -3.70
C GLU A 130 12.38 16.75 -3.86
N ALA A 131 11.48 16.61 -2.87
CA ALA A 131 10.13 17.17 -2.93
C ALA A 131 10.18 18.71 -3.01
N PRO A 132 9.73 19.32 -4.12
CA PRO A 132 9.88 20.75 -4.34
C PRO A 132 8.90 21.54 -3.45
N GLN A 133 9.29 22.78 -3.12
CA GLN A 133 8.39 23.77 -2.48
C GLN A 133 7.87 23.40 -1.08
N LEU A 134 8.37 22.35 -0.44
CA LEU A 134 8.04 22.04 0.94
C LEU A 134 9.00 22.75 1.91
N PRO A 135 8.49 23.26 3.05
CA PRO A 135 9.36 23.70 4.13
C PRO A 135 10.25 22.54 4.60
N PRO A 136 11.54 22.78 4.93
CA PRO A 136 12.44 21.71 5.41
C PRO A 136 11.87 20.91 6.57
N GLN A 137 11.11 21.55 7.46
CA GLN A 137 10.45 20.87 8.58
C GLN A 137 9.39 19.86 8.09
N THR A 138 8.65 20.17 7.04
CA THR A 138 7.68 19.23 6.44
C THR A 138 8.40 18.05 5.79
N THR A 139 9.50 18.28 5.08
CA THR A 139 10.33 17.21 4.50
C THR A 139 10.87 16.28 5.60
N LEU A 140 11.38 16.81 6.71
CA LEU A 140 11.82 16.01 7.86
C LEU A 140 10.67 15.18 8.46
N ARG A 141 9.48 15.74 8.57
CA ARG A 141 8.28 15.01 9.05
C ARG A 141 7.88 13.88 8.09
N LEU A 142 7.94 14.11 6.77
CA LEU A 142 7.67 13.08 5.74
C LEU A 142 8.69 11.94 5.84
N LEU A 143 9.98 12.25 5.95
CA LEU A 143 11.04 11.27 6.14
C LEU A 143 10.84 10.45 7.42
N ALA A 144 10.56 11.11 8.55
CA ALA A 144 10.29 10.44 9.82
C ALA A 144 9.06 9.52 9.73
N MET A 145 7.99 9.96 9.06
CA MET A 145 6.77 9.17 8.84
C MET A 145 7.06 7.92 8.00
N LEU A 146 7.74 8.07 6.85
CA LEU A 146 8.09 6.95 5.97
C LEU A 146 9.02 5.97 6.68
N THR A 147 10.06 6.45 7.36
CA THR A 147 11.00 5.62 8.13
C THR A 147 10.28 4.78 9.18
N LYS A 148 9.34 5.39 9.92
CA LYS A 148 8.56 4.69 10.95
C LYS A 148 7.62 3.66 10.33
N ALA A 149 6.91 4.03 9.25
CA ALA A 149 5.91 3.17 8.62
C ALA A 149 6.53 1.99 7.85
N ALA A 150 7.67 2.18 7.19
CA ALA A 150 8.36 1.14 6.43
C ALA A 150 9.27 0.26 7.28
N GLY A 151 9.85 0.79 8.36
CA GLY A 151 10.92 0.17 9.15
C GLY A 151 10.45 -0.82 10.21
N ILE A 152 11.35 -1.00 11.21
CA ILE A 152 11.19 -1.96 12.33
C ILE A 152 10.06 -1.63 13.31
N ASN A 153 9.43 -0.47 13.20
CA ASN A 153 8.22 -0.09 13.96
C ASN A 153 6.96 -0.10 13.09
N GLY A 154 7.05 -0.62 11.87
CA GLY A 154 5.98 -0.66 10.87
C GLY A 154 6.03 -1.92 10.03
N MET A 155 6.09 -1.77 8.70
CA MET A 155 5.92 -2.86 7.73
C MET A 155 6.90 -4.02 7.93
N VAL A 156 8.19 -3.75 8.15
CA VAL A 156 9.20 -4.81 8.35
C VAL A 156 8.91 -5.63 9.61
N TYR A 157 8.48 -4.98 10.70
CA TYR A 157 8.06 -5.69 11.91
C TYR A 157 6.81 -6.54 11.67
N GLY A 158 5.83 -5.99 10.96
CA GLY A 158 4.61 -6.72 10.59
C GLY A 158 4.92 -7.95 9.73
N GLN A 159 5.86 -7.85 8.80
CA GLN A 159 6.33 -8.98 8.00
C GLN A 159 7.04 -10.04 8.85
N ALA A 160 7.87 -9.64 9.80
CA ALA A 160 8.52 -10.58 10.72
C ALA A 160 7.51 -11.34 11.59
N ILE A 161 6.43 -10.66 12.04
CA ILE A 161 5.33 -11.31 12.76
C ILE A 161 4.60 -12.30 11.85
N ASP A 162 4.28 -11.91 10.59
CA ASP A 162 3.58 -12.77 9.63
C ASP A 162 4.35 -14.06 9.37
N MET A 163 5.66 -13.97 9.13
CA MET A 163 6.52 -15.15 8.95
C MET A 163 6.55 -16.03 10.19
N ALA A 164 6.65 -15.44 11.38
CA ALA A 164 6.65 -16.18 12.64
C ALA A 164 5.29 -16.81 12.98
N ALA A 165 4.20 -16.33 12.38
CA ALA A 165 2.84 -16.78 12.60
C ALA A 165 2.46 -18.03 11.79
N VAL A 166 3.27 -18.45 10.82
CA VAL A 166 3.04 -19.67 10.04
C VAL A 166 2.94 -20.89 10.96
N ASN A 167 1.88 -21.68 10.80
CA ASN A 167 1.54 -22.82 11.67
C ASN A 167 1.29 -22.45 13.16
N GLN A 168 1.00 -21.16 13.45
CA GLN A 168 0.63 -20.70 14.78
C GLN A 168 -0.86 -20.34 14.84
N THR A 169 -1.45 -20.46 16.04
CA THR A 169 -2.79 -19.93 16.30
C THR A 169 -2.66 -18.56 16.94
N LEU A 170 -3.14 -17.52 16.24
CA LEU A 170 -3.19 -16.17 16.77
C LEU A 170 -4.57 -15.87 17.37
N THR A 171 -4.61 -15.02 18.40
CA THR A 171 -5.85 -14.34 18.81
C THR A 171 -6.18 -13.25 17.80
N LEU A 172 -7.44 -12.79 17.76
CA LEU A 172 -7.85 -11.67 16.91
C LEU A 172 -7.00 -10.42 17.14
N LEU A 173 -6.66 -10.12 18.40
CA LEU A 173 -5.84 -8.97 18.75
C LEU A 173 -4.41 -9.09 18.17
N GLN A 174 -3.82 -10.27 18.19
CA GLN A 174 -2.50 -10.52 17.60
C GLN A 174 -2.55 -10.45 16.08
N LEU A 175 -3.61 -10.97 15.44
CA LEU A 175 -3.81 -10.86 14.00
C LEU A 175 -3.97 -9.38 13.58
N GLU A 176 -4.80 -8.61 14.28
CA GLU A 176 -4.94 -7.18 14.03
C GLU A 176 -3.63 -6.42 14.24
N HIS A 177 -2.85 -6.77 15.26
CA HIS A 177 -1.54 -6.18 15.51
C HIS A 177 -0.57 -6.41 14.34
N MET A 178 -0.49 -7.64 13.83
CA MET A 178 0.29 -7.98 12.66
C MET A 178 -0.13 -7.14 11.43
N HIS A 179 -1.42 -7.12 11.11
CA HIS A 179 -1.94 -6.39 9.95
C HIS A 179 -1.80 -4.88 10.06
N ARG A 180 -1.94 -4.30 11.27
CA ARG A 180 -1.68 -2.87 11.52
C ARG A 180 -0.26 -2.49 11.15
N HIS A 181 0.72 -3.37 11.40
CA HIS A 181 2.11 -3.12 11.07
C HIS A 181 2.42 -3.46 9.61
N LYS A 182 2.12 -4.67 9.15
CA LYS A 182 2.49 -5.14 7.81
C LYS A 182 1.88 -4.30 6.69
N THR A 183 0.60 -3.96 6.81
CA THR A 183 -0.15 -3.23 5.76
C THR A 183 -0.66 -1.87 6.24
N GLY A 184 -1.23 -1.83 7.43
CA GLY A 184 -1.90 -0.64 7.97
C GLY A 184 -0.96 0.55 8.11
N ALA A 185 0.28 0.34 8.54
CA ALA A 185 1.26 1.40 8.71
C ALA A 185 1.52 2.18 7.41
N MET A 186 1.71 1.47 6.30
CA MET A 186 1.95 2.10 5.00
C MET A 186 0.69 2.73 4.41
N ILE A 187 -0.50 2.16 4.64
CA ILE A 187 -1.78 2.77 4.22
C ILE A 187 -2.04 4.06 5.00
N SER A 188 -1.87 4.06 6.32
CA SER A 188 -2.02 5.24 7.15
C SER A 188 -0.98 6.32 6.78
N ALA A 189 0.28 5.93 6.56
CA ALA A 189 1.31 6.85 6.08
C ALA A 189 0.94 7.49 4.73
N SER A 190 0.35 6.73 3.80
CA SER A 190 -0.05 7.26 2.49
C SER A 190 -1.05 8.41 2.61
N VAL A 191 -2.04 8.26 3.48
CA VAL A 191 -3.07 9.28 3.72
C VAL A 191 -2.48 10.50 4.43
N ILE A 192 -1.72 10.29 5.50
CA ILE A 192 -1.14 11.38 6.30
C ILE A 192 -0.14 12.18 5.47
N MET A 193 0.79 11.50 4.79
CA MET A 193 1.83 12.14 3.97
C MET A 193 1.22 12.91 2.80
N GLY A 194 0.18 12.35 2.14
CA GLY A 194 -0.58 13.08 1.12
C GLY A 194 -1.17 14.39 1.66
N GLY A 195 -1.84 14.35 2.81
CA GLY A 195 -2.38 15.54 3.47
C GLY A 195 -1.30 16.56 3.83
N MET A 196 -0.14 16.10 4.32
CA MET A 196 0.99 16.98 4.65
C MET A 196 1.50 17.77 3.45
N THR A 197 1.52 17.20 2.25
CA THR A 197 1.95 17.92 1.02
C THR A 197 1.00 19.04 0.63
N ALA A 198 -0.26 18.97 1.06
CA ALA A 198 -1.30 19.96 0.79
C ALA A 198 -1.49 20.97 1.94
N GLY A 199 -0.68 20.88 3.00
CA GLY A 199 -0.71 21.81 4.13
C GLY A 199 -1.78 21.50 5.18
N ALA A 200 -2.08 20.21 5.42
CA ALA A 200 -3.05 19.78 6.44
C ALA A 200 -2.73 20.33 7.82
N SER A 201 -3.76 20.78 8.55
CA SER A 201 -3.66 21.11 9.96
C SER A 201 -3.44 19.85 10.82
N GLU A 202 -2.98 20.00 12.05
CA GLU A 202 -2.80 18.86 12.97
C GLU A 202 -4.13 18.13 13.25
N GLU A 203 -5.26 18.85 13.28
CA GLU A 203 -6.58 18.28 13.41
C GLU A 203 -6.94 17.42 12.18
N GLN A 204 -6.69 17.95 10.97
CA GLN A 204 -6.87 17.20 9.73
C GLN A 204 -5.96 15.98 9.65
N LEU A 205 -4.69 16.10 10.07
CA LEU A 205 -3.76 14.97 10.12
C LEU A 205 -4.23 13.89 11.11
N GLY A 206 -4.82 14.29 12.25
CA GLY A 206 -5.45 13.37 13.20
C GLY A 206 -6.59 12.58 12.57
N ALA A 207 -7.52 13.26 11.91
CA ALA A 207 -8.65 12.63 11.22
C ALA A 207 -8.20 11.73 10.06
N LEU A 208 -7.20 12.16 9.27
CA LEU A 208 -6.59 11.35 8.21
C LEU A 208 -5.90 10.09 8.77
N LYS A 209 -5.27 10.19 9.93
CA LYS A 209 -4.69 9.04 10.64
C LYS A 209 -5.76 8.03 11.04
N ASP A 210 -6.84 8.48 11.69
CA ASP A 210 -7.93 7.61 12.12
C ASP A 210 -8.59 6.92 10.90
N TYR A 211 -8.79 7.65 9.80
CA TYR A 211 -9.23 7.09 8.53
C TYR A 211 -8.26 6.01 8.03
N GLY A 212 -6.95 6.32 7.96
CA GLY A 212 -5.92 5.41 7.45
C GLY A 212 -5.78 4.13 8.27
N GLU A 213 -5.89 4.23 9.60
CA GLU A 213 -5.86 3.08 10.50
C GLU A 213 -7.08 2.16 10.31
N ALA A 214 -8.27 2.75 10.16
CA ALA A 214 -9.49 2.00 9.94
C ALA A 214 -9.49 1.30 8.56
N ILE A 215 -9.15 2.03 7.50
CA ILE A 215 -9.17 1.49 6.14
C ILE A 215 -8.05 0.50 5.87
N GLY A 216 -6.89 0.64 6.54
CA GLY A 216 -5.79 -0.31 6.46
C GLY A 216 -6.16 -1.70 6.99
N LEU A 217 -6.89 -1.76 8.11
CA LEU A 217 -7.43 -3.02 8.62
C LEU A 217 -8.59 -3.55 7.75
N ALA A 218 -9.50 -2.67 7.31
CA ALA A 218 -10.60 -3.07 6.43
C ALA A 218 -10.08 -3.71 5.13
N PHE A 219 -8.96 -3.19 4.61
CA PHE A 219 -8.29 -3.73 3.43
C PHE A 219 -7.87 -5.19 3.64
N GLN A 220 -7.26 -5.51 4.79
CA GLN A 220 -6.83 -6.88 5.11
C GLN A 220 -8.02 -7.81 5.41
N VAL A 221 -9.04 -7.34 6.12
CA VAL A 221 -10.27 -8.13 6.32
C VAL A 221 -10.88 -8.52 4.98
N GLN A 222 -10.96 -7.57 4.03
CA GLN A 222 -11.51 -7.83 2.71
C GLN A 222 -10.60 -8.73 1.86
N ASP A 223 -9.27 -8.61 1.97
CA ASP A 223 -8.34 -9.54 1.32
C ASP A 223 -8.56 -10.98 1.78
N ASP A 224 -8.69 -11.22 3.09
CA ASP A 224 -8.96 -12.53 3.64
C ASP A 224 -10.32 -13.09 3.16
N ILE A 225 -11.37 -12.23 3.12
CA ILE A 225 -12.68 -12.61 2.59
C ILE A 225 -12.55 -13.04 1.13
N LEU A 226 -11.86 -12.27 0.31
CA LEU A 226 -11.69 -12.57 -1.11
C LEU A 226 -10.85 -13.83 -1.33
N ASP A 227 -9.75 -14.02 -0.60
CA ASP A 227 -8.92 -15.22 -0.70
C ASP A 227 -9.72 -16.49 -0.40
N GLY A 228 -10.62 -16.43 0.59
CA GLY A 228 -11.44 -17.59 0.96
C GLY A 228 -12.70 -17.82 0.13
N THR A 229 -13.20 -16.80 -0.61
CA THR A 229 -14.52 -16.89 -1.27
C THR A 229 -14.52 -16.69 -2.77
N THR A 230 -13.44 -16.18 -3.37
CA THR A 230 -13.38 -15.84 -4.80
C THR A 230 -12.59 -16.90 -5.58
N ASP A 231 -13.09 -17.29 -6.76
CA ASP A 231 -12.45 -18.28 -7.62
C ASP A 231 -11.04 -17.82 -8.07
N THR A 232 -10.14 -18.80 -8.21
CA THR A 232 -8.74 -18.61 -8.65
C THR A 232 -8.61 -17.80 -9.94
N ALA A 233 -9.51 -18.01 -10.90
CA ALA A 233 -9.51 -17.31 -12.20
C ALA A 233 -9.71 -15.79 -12.05
N VAL A 234 -10.41 -15.34 -11.01
CA VAL A 234 -10.71 -13.93 -10.73
C VAL A 234 -9.62 -13.30 -9.85
N LEU A 235 -9.08 -14.05 -8.87
CA LEU A 235 -8.07 -13.56 -7.93
C LEU A 235 -6.69 -13.31 -8.58
N GLY A 236 -6.36 -14.01 -9.66
CA GLY A 236 -5.01 -13.99 -10.25
C GLY A 236 -3.92 -14.67 -9.38
N LYS A 237 -4.33 -15.34 -8.30
CA LYS A 237 -3.55 -16.24 -7.44
C LYS A 237 -4.42 -17.45 -7.06
N GLN A 238 -3.82 -18.52 -6.55
CA GLN A 238 -4.57 -19.69 -6.12
C GLN A 238 -5.51 -19.34 -4.95
N GLN A 239 -6.81 -19.67 -5.08
CA GLN A 239 -7.81 -19.50 -4.02
C GLN A 239 -7.38 -20.27 -2.76
N GLY A 240 -7.55 -19.68 -1.57
CA GLY A 240 -7.19 -20.30 -0.30
C GLY A 240 -5.67 -20.43 -0.10
N SER A 241 -4.86 -19.61 -0.77
CA SER A 241 -3.40 -19.64 -0.64
C SER A 241 -2.94 -19.43 0.80
N ASP A 242 -3.61 -18.57 1.57
CA ASP A 242 -3.30 -18.33 2.98
C ASP A 242 -3.67 -19.54 3.86
N GLN A 243 -4.80 -20.19 3.58
CA GLN A 243 -5.19 -21.42 4.25
C GLN A 243 -4.25 -22.58 3.90
N ALA A 244 -3.82 -22.70 2.65
CA ALA A 244 -2.86 -23.72 2.22
C ALA A 244 -1.48 -23.55 2.91
N ARG A 245 -1.11 -22.33 3.26
CA ARG A 245 0.11 -22.00 4.02
C ARG A 245 -0.09 -22.03 5.54
N ASN A 246 -1.26 -22.45 6.05
CA ASN A 246 -1.61 -22.41 7.47
C ASN A 246 -1.40 -21.03 8.11
N LYS A 247 -1.66 -19.94 7.37
CA LYS A 247 -1.63 -18.57 7.90
C LYS A 247 -2.93 -18.29 8.67
N PRO A 248 -2.87 -17.63 9.83
CA PRO A 248 -4.08 -17.17 10.52
C PRO A 248 -4.76 -16.04 9.74
N THR A 249 -6.08 -16.13 9.58
CA THR A 249 -6.89 -15.16 8.84
C THR A 249 -8.12 -14.72 9.64
N TYR A 250 -8.75 -13.60 9.26
CA TYR A 250 -10.05 -13.21 9.84
C TYR A 250 -11.12 -14.27 9.61
N LEU A 251 -11.10 -14.98 8.47
CA LEU A 251 -12.05 -16.07 8.21
C LEU A 251 -11.86 -17.24 9.15
N SER A 252 -10.61 -17.63 9.45
CA SER A 252 -10.33 -18.74 10.38
C SER A 252 -10.73 -18.41 11.82
N LEU A 253 -10.69 -17.11 12.22
CA LEU A 253 -10.99 -16.69 13.58
C LEU A 253 -12.45 -16.29 13.81
N LEU A 254 -13.11 -15.66 12.83
CA LEU A 254 -14.43 -15.07 12.98
C LEU A 254 -15.52 -15.74 12.13
N GLY A 255 -15.12 -16.61 11.19
CA GLY A 255 -16.00 -17.06 10.12
C GLY A 255 -16.35 -15.93 9.14
N ILE A 256 -17.08 -16.27 8.07
CA ILE A 256 -17.40 -15.32 7.00
C ILE A 256 -18.28 -14.15 7.48
N ASP A 257 -19.29 -14.44 8.31
CA ASP A 257 -20.21 -13.40 8.80
C ASP A 257 -19.53 -12.45 9.78
N GLY A 258 -18.69 -12.98 10.68
CA GLY A 258 -17.89 -12.17 11.60
C GLY A 258 -16.87 -11.29 10.86
N ALA A 259 -16.21 -11.81 9.81
CA ALA A 259 -15.31 -11.04 8.98
C ALA A 259 -16.04 -9.92 8.22
N ARG A 260 -17.22 -10.19 7.64
CA ARG A 260 -18.06 -9.17 6.99
C ARG A 260 -18.52 -8.09 7.97
N GLN A 261 -18.94 -8.48 9.18
CA GLN A 261 -19.32 -7.52 10.23
C GLN A 261 -18.13 -6.64 10.62
N LYS A 262 -16.94 -7.22 10.76
CA LYS A 262 -15.70 -6.48 11.05
C LYS A 262 -15.35 -5.48 9.94
N ALA A 263 -15.46 -5.89 8.67
CA ALA A 263 -15.26 -5.00 7.53
C ALA A 263 -16.23 -3.81 7.55
N ALA A 264 -17.51 -4.07 7.82
CA ALA A 264 -18.55 -3.02 7.93
C ALA A 264 -18.29 -2.06 9.10
N GLU A 265 -17.86 -2.56 10.26
CA GLU A 265 -17.47 -1.73 11.42
C GLU A 265 -16.31 -0.79 11.05
N LEU A 266 -15.24 -1.32 10.46
CA LEU A 266 -14.06 -0.56 10.06
C LEU A 266 -14.38 0.47 8.97
N HIS A 267 -15.22 0.11 8.01
CA HIS A 267 -15.75 1.04 7.01
C HIS A 267 -16.50 2.21 7.67
N GLY A 268 -17.42 1.93 8.59
CA GLY A 268 -18.14 2.97 9.32
C GLY A 268 -17.18 3.90 10.09
N LYS A 269 -16.16 3.35 10.75
CA LYS A 269 -15.12 4.14 11.44
C LYS A 269 -14.35 5.04 10.46
N SER A 270 -13.97 4.53 9.29
CA SER A 270 -13.26 5.32 8.28
C SER A 270 -14.10 6.50 7.77
N LEU A 271 -15.40 6.29 7.51
CA LEU A 271 -16.29 7.38 7.10
C LEU A 271 -16.50 8.42 8.21
N SER A 272 -16.64 7.95 9.47
CA SER A 272 -16.79 8.84 10.63
C SER A 272 -15.57 9.72 10.86
N ALA A 273 -14.35 9.22 10.61
CA ALA A 273 -13.13 9.99 10.69
C ALA A 273 -13.09 11.18 9.72
N LEU A 274 -13.82 11.10 8.60
CA LEU A 274 -13.91 12.16 7.59
C LEU A 274 -15.09 13.11 7.80
N ALA A 275 -15.78 13.08 8.95
CA ALA A 275 -16.98 13.88 9.21
C ALA A 275 -16.70 15.40 9.19
N SER A 276 -15.49 15.83 9.56
CA SER A 276 -15.09 17.25 9.53
C SER A 276 -14.64 17.76 8.16
N PHE A 277 -14.50 16.87 7.16
CA PHE A 277 -14.11 17.26 5.80
C PHE A 277 -15.34 17.50 4.92
N ASP A 278 -15.22 18.46 4.03
CA ASP A 278 -16.21 18.79 2.99
C ASP A 278 -16.21 17.76 1.82
N GLU A 279 -16.81 18.10 0.69
CA GLU A 279 -16.90 17.29 -0.51
C GLU A 279 -15.55 16.98 -1.16
N ARG A 280 -14.48 17.71 -0.86
CA ARG A 280 -13.12 17.41 -1.36
C ARG A 280 -12.61 16.06 -0.85
N ALA A 281 -13.13 15.58 0.29
CA ALA A 281 -12.81 14.25 0.82
C ALA A 281 -13.66 13.11 0.20
N ASP A 282 -14.50 13.41 -0.77
CA ASP A 282 -15.36 12.39 -1.39
C ASP A 282 -14.57 11.27 -2.07
N GLN A 283 -13.37 11.56 -2.57
CA GLN A 283 -12.51 10.50 -3.11
C GLN A 283 -12.03 9.53 -2.02
N LEU A 284 -11.71 10.02 -0.81
CA LEU A 284 -11.39 9.14 0.33
C LEU A 284 -12.60 8.29 0.73
N ARG A 285 -13.82 8.86 0.76
CA ARG A 285 -15.06 8.13 1.02
C ARG A 285 -15.32 7.05 -0.03
N ALA A 286 -15.06 7.38 -1.31
CA ALA A 286 -15.19 6.43 -2.42
C ALA A 286 -14.15 5.30 -2.35
N ILE A 287 -12.91 5.58 -1.97
CA ILE A 287 -11.88 4.56 -1.75
C ILE A 287 -12.31 3.62 -0.61
N ALA A 288 -12.85 4.14 0.50
CA ALA A 288 -13.35 3.31 1.59
C ALA A 288 -14.46 2.35 1.11
N ASN A 289 -15.42 2.87 0.33
CA ASN A 289 -16.47 2.07 -0.29
C ASN A 289 -15.90 1.02 -1.25
N TYR A 290 -14.94 1.40 -2.10
CA TYR A 290 -14.30 0.50 -3.04
C TYR A 290 -13.58 -0.66 -2.34
N ILE A 291 -12.78 -0.37 -1.30
CA ILE A 291 -12.01 -1.39 -0.57
C ILE A 291 -12.93 -2.46 0.03
N VAL A 292 -14.07 -2.07 0.62
CA VAL A 292 -14.97 -3.02 1.30
C VAL A 292 -15.93 -3.73 0.32
N LYS A 293 -16.21 -3.12 -0.84
CA LYS A 293 -17.15 -3.67 -1.83
C LYS A 293 -16.48 -4.36 -3.01
N ARG A 294 -15.15 -4.35 -3.12
CA ARG A 294 -14.45 -5.01 -4.23
C ARG A 294 -14.70 -6.51 -4.21
N GLU A 295 -14.78 -7.09 -5.39
CA GLU A 295 -15.03 -8.52 -5.62
C GLU A 295 -13.75 -9.26 -6.07
N TYR A 296 -12.65 -8.50 -6.31
CA TYR A 296 -11.34 -9.01 -6.76
C TYR A 296 -10.20 -8.02 -6.44
#